data_2ae500fef43bf281212a6419892405a0
#
_entry.id   2ae500fef43bf281212a6419892405a0
#
_cell.length_a   1.000
_cell.length_b   1.000
_cell.length_c   1.000
_cell.angle_alpha   90.00
_cell.angle_beta   90.00
_cell.angle_gamma   90.00
#
_symmetry.space_group_name_H-M   'P 1'
#
loop_
_entity.id
_entity.type
_entity.pdbx_description
1 polymer ?
#
loop_
_entity_poly.entity_id
_entity_poly.type
_entity_poly.pdbx_seq_one_letter_code
_entity_poly.pdbx_strand_id
1 'polypeptide(L)'
;MNICKNCFCDEEMQAVVSNESHTEGTCDFCGQQGLLMDIDYFSDFFEEVLSLFAPSESGISIAELIQRDWTLFSSKEIGEKILGYFLDKNTFNYTVKSKVDYAVPILEKMQVWNSVKKQVRESSRFFADTSSFDDMHLIVSNATMPEGSVFFRSRVLPSGVEKLKKKEMGCPPKDKATAGRANPLGIPYLYLCQDEV
;
A
#
# COMPACT_ATOMS: atom_id res chain seq x y z
N MET A 1 -13.71 -5.73 -22.64
CA MET A 1 -14.33 -6.62 -21.62
C MET A 1 -14.74 -5.79 -20.41
N ASN A 2 -15.84 -6.20 -19.74
CA ASN A 2 -16.43 -5.38 -18.67
C ASN A 2 -16.18 -6.00 -17.30
N ILE A 3 -15.77 -5.17 -16.35
CA ILE A 3 -15.46 -5.56 -14.99
C ILE A 3 -16.36 -4.83 -13.98
N CYS A 4 -16.70 -5.50 -12.88
CA CYS A 4 -17.43 -4.89 -11.78
C CYS A 4 -16.52 -4.70 -10.55
N LYS A 5 -16.93 -3.85 -9.62
CA LYS A 5 -16.18 -3.56 -8.38
C LYS A 5 -15.91 -4.80 -7.51
N ASN A 6 -16.80 -5.80 -7.55
CA ASN A 6 -16.66 -7.01 -6.74
C ASN A 6 -15.51 -7.95 -7.18
N CYS A 7 -14.85 -7.63 -8.29
CA CYS A 7 -13.62 -8.33 -8.70
C CYS A 7 -12.40 -7.91 -7.87
N PHE A 8 -12.47 -6.80 -7.15
CA PHE A 8 -11.38 -6.25 -6.34
C PHE A 8 -11.69 -6.32 -4.84
N CYS A 9 -10.65 -6.54 -4.02
CA CYS A 9 -10.70 -6.32 -2.57
C CYS A 9 -10.24 -4.92 -2.19
N ASP A 10 -9.44 -4.29 -3.04
CA ASP A 10 -8.91 -2.95 -2.83
C ASP A 10 -10.03 -1.90 -2.94
N GLU A 11 -10.16 -1.05 -1.90
CA GLU A 11 -11.24 -0.06 -1.81
C GLU A 11 -11.10 1.06 -2.84
N GLU A 12 -9.88 1.44 -3.22
CA GLU A 12 -9.65 2.48 -4.23
C GLU A 12 -10.02 1.96 -5.61
N MET A 13 -9.65 0.73 -5.94
CA MET A 13 -10.07 0.08 -7.19
C MET A 13 -11.60 -0.07 -7.27
N GLN A 14 -12.24 -0.44 -6.17
CA GLN A 14 -13.70 -0.51 -6.09
C GLN A 14 -14.36 0.86 -6.29
N ALA A 15 -13.78 1.91 -5.71
CA ALA A 15 -14.27 3.28 -5.87
C ALA A 15 -14.14 3.76 -7.31
N VAL A 16 -13.00 3.51 -7.96
CA VAL A 16 -12.81 3.84 -9.39
C VAL A 16 -13.88 3.16 -10.24
N VAL A 17 -14.05 1.83 -10.10
CA VAL A 17 -15.08 1.10 -10.85
C VAL A 17 -16.48 1.67 -10.56
N SER A 18 -16.80 2.01 -9.32
CA SER A 18 -18.12 2.56 -8.97
C SER A 18 -18.36 3.94 -9.57
N ASN A 19 -17.34 4.79 -9.67
CA ASN A 19 -17.44 6.15 -10.17
C ASN A 19 -17.45 6.21 -11.71
N GLU A 20 -16.67 5.36 -12.37
CA GLU A 20 -16.50 5.33 -13.82
C GLU A 20 -17.46 4.36 -14.54
N SER A 21 -18.27 3.62 -13.79
CA SER A 21 -19.26 2.70 -14.37
C SER A 21 -20.49 3.44 -14.88
N HIS A 22 -20.88 3.17 -16.12
CA HIS A 22 -22.03 3.81 -16.76
C HIS A 22 -23.06 2.80 -17.30
N THR A 23 -22.79 1.51 -17.21
CA THR A 23 -23.66 0.45 -17.74
C THR A 23 -23.91 -0.62 -16.70
N GLU A 24 -25.09 -1.24 -16.74
CA GLU A 24 -25.41 -2.40 -15.93
C GLU A 24 -25.35 -3.69 -16.77
N GLY A 25 -24.91 -4.77 -16.17
CA GLY A 25 -24.84 -6.06 -16.86
C GLY A 25 -24.12 -7.13 -16.07
N THR A 26 -23.73 -8.20 -16.79
CA THR A 26 -22.97 -9.33 -16.23
C THR A 26 -21.48 -9.08 -16.38
N CYS A 27 -20.74 -9.15 -15.29
CA CYS A 27 -19.27 -9.01 -15.29
C CYS A 27 -18.59 -10.18 -16.02
N ASP A 28 -17.69 -9.88 -16.96
CA ASP A 28 -16.98 -10.88 -17.74
C ASP A 28 -16.01 -11.75 -16.91
N PHE A 29 -15.58 -11.25 -15.74
CA PHE A 29 -14.58 -11.91 -14.89
C PHE A 29 -15.19 -12.75 -13.77
N CYS A 30 -16.16 -12.21 -13.02
CA CYS A 30 -16.77 -12.90 -11.87
C CYS A 30 -18.19 -13.42 -12.13
N GLY A 31 -18.83 -13.03 -13.25
CA GLY A 31 -20.19 -13.45 -13.61
C GLY A 31 -21.31 -12.78 -12.80
N GLN A 32 -20.99 -11.86 -11.89
CA GLN A 32 -22.01 -11.16 -11.09
C GLN A 32 -22.68 -10.05 -11.89
N GLN A 33 -23.95 -9.76 -11.56
CA GLN A 33 -24.69 -8.62 -12.06
C GLN A 33 -24.31 -7.36 -11.31
N GLY A 34 -24.20 -6.22 -11.99
CA GLY A 34 -23.95 -4.93 -11.37
C GLY A 34 -23.50 -3.86 -12.35
N LEU A 35 -23.03 -2.75 -11.80
CA LEU A 35 -22.41 -1.68 -12.57
C LEU A 35 -21.06 -2.16 -13.14
N LEU A 36 -20.85 -1.86 -14.41
CA LEU A 36 -19.72 -2.33 -15.20
C LEU A 36 -18.94 -1.17 -15.80
N MET A 37 -17.63 -1.36 -15.83
CA MET A 37 -16.66 -0.49 -16.48
C MET A 37 -15.84 -1.28 -17.49
N ASP A 38 -15.37 -0.65 -18.57
CA ASP A 38 -14.41 -1.29 -19.46
C ASP A 38 -13.08 -1.50 -18.72
N ILE A 39 -12.60 -2.74 -18.73
CA ILE A 39 -11.35 -3.10 -18.04
C ILE A 39 -10.13 -2.37 -18.61
N ASP A 40 -10.18 -1.94 -19.87
CA ASP A 40 -9.09 -1.22 -20.52
C ASP A 40 -8.78 0.13 -19.88
N TYR A 41 -9.69 0.66 -19.09
CA TYR A 41 -9.41 1.82 -18.22
C TYR A 41 -8.19 1.61 -17.31
N PHE A 42 -7.94 0.37 -16.91
CA PHE A 42 -6.80 0.01 -16.04
C PHE A 42 -5.54 -0.40 -16.82
N SER A 43 -5.47 -0.19 -18.14
CA SER A 43 -4.34 -0.67 -18.95
C SER A 43 -2.99 -0.14 -18.44
N ASP A 44 -2.86 1.16 -18.25
CA ASP A 44 -1.60 1.78 -17.79
C ASP A 44 -1.22 1.28 -16.38
N PHE A 45 -2.20 1.20 -15.48
CA PHE A 45 -1.98 0.68 -14.14
C PHE A 45 -1.46 -0.76 -14.14
N PHE A 46 -2.11 -1.66 -14.89
CA PHE A 46 -1.67 -3.06 -14.94
C PHE A 46 -0.37 -3.25 -15.73
N GLU A 47 -0.07 -2.42 -16.72
CA GLU A 47 1.22 -2.43 -17.40
C GLU A 47 2.35 -2.08 -16.42
N GLU A 48 2.19 -1.03 -15.61
CA GLU A 48 3.14 -0.67 -14.56
C GLU A 48 3.27 -1.77 -13.51
N VAL A 49 2.16 -2.30 -13.00
CA VAL A 49 2.16 -3.38 -12.02
C VAL A 49 2.88 -4.62 -12.55
N LEU A 50 2.58 -5.05 -13.77
CA LEU A 50 3.17 -6.23 -14.38
C LEU A 50 4.67 -6.04 -14.64
N SER A 51 5.13 -4.82 -14.91
CA SER A 51 6.55 -4.50 -15.09
C SER A 51 7.42 -4.72 -13.84
N LEU A 52 6.80 -4.80 -12.67
CA LEU A 52 7.51 -5.03 -11.39
C LEU A 52 8.01 -6.47 -11.23
N PHE A 53 7.58 -7.40 -12.09
CA PHE A 53 7.85 -8.82 -11.95
C PHE A 53 8.71 -9.37 -13.09
N ALA A 54 9.41 -10.47 -12.80
CA ALA A 54 10.23 -11.19 -13.78
C ALA A 54 10.12 -12.70 -13.56
N PRO A 55 10.35 -13.53 -14.62
CA PRO A 55 10.42 -14.98 -14.48
C PRO A 55 11.43 -15.40 -13.40
N SER A 56 11.04 -16.36 -12.56
CA SER A 56 11.88 -16.89 -11.48
C SER A 56 11.57 -18.36 -11.23
N GLU A 57 12.60 -19.20 -11.20
CA GLU A 57 12.43 -20.64 -10.91
C GLU A 57 11.92 -20.91 -9.49
N SER A 58 12.33 -20.08 -8.55
CA SER A 58 11.90 -20.13 -7.15
C SER A 58 10.62 -19.36 -6.86
N GLY A 59 10.08 -18.67 -7.86
CA GLY A 59 8.88 -17.85 -7.75
C GLY A 59 7.58 -18.64 -7.64
N ILE A 60 6.48 -17.91 -7.57
CA ILE A 60 5.11 -18.42 -7.57
C ILE A 60 4.32 -17.79 -8.71
N SER A 61 3.06 -18.19 -8.94
CA SER A 61 2.23 -17.55 -9.97
C SER A 61 1.99 -16.07 -9.63
N ILE A 62 1.93 -15.21 -10.66
CA ILE A 62 1.77 -13.77 -10.45
C ILE A 62 0.47 -13.44 -9.69
N ALA A 63 -0.61 -14.15 -9.95
CA ALA A 63 -1.88 -13.93 -9.24
C ALA A 63 -1.77 -14.29 -7.75
N GLU A 64 -1.02 -15.33 -7.41
CA GLU A 64 -0.74 -15.71 -6.02
C GLU A 64 0.17 -14.70 -5.34
N LEU A 65 1.19 -14.18 -6.02
CA LEU A 65 2.11 -13.19 -5.50
C LEU A 65 1.39 -11.87 -5.18
N ILE A 66 0.60 -11.36 -6.11
CA ILE A 66 -0.17 -10.13 -5.92
C ILE A 66 -1.25 -10.33 -4.83
N GLN A 67 -1.91 -11.48 -4.80
CA GLN A 67 -2.91 -11.76 -3.76
C GLN A 67 -2.30 -11.85 -2.37
N ARG A 68 -1.11 -12.47 -2.24
CA ARG A 68 -0.38 -12.59 -0.97
C ARG A 68 0.07 -11.23 -0.42
N ASP A 69 0.62 -10.39 -1.30
CA ASP A 69 1.35 -9.19 -0.86
C ASP A 69 0.46 -7.93 -0.88
N TRP A 70 -0.54 -7.88 -1.76
CA TRP A 70 -1.36 -6.69 -1.98
C TRP A 70 -2.86 -6.92 -1.73
N THR A 71 -3.33 -8.16 -1.73
CA THR A 71 -4.75 -8.51 -1.56
C THR A 71 -5.66 -7.74 -2.54
N LEU A 72 -5.21 -7.60 -3.79
CA LEU A 72 -5.84 -6.71 -4.78
C LEU A 72 -7.19 -7.27 -5.28
N PHE A 73 -7.28 -8.57 -5.51
CA PHE A 73 -8.43 -9.23 -6.13
C PHE A 73 -9.32 -9.92 -5.11
N SER A 74 -10.59 -10.10 -5.45
CA SER A 74 -11.56 -10.83 -4.59
C SER A 74 -11.26 -12.33 -4.49
N SER A 75 -10.57 -12.91 -5.47
CA SER A 75 -10.00 -14.25 -5.40
C SER A 75 -8.80 -14.41 -6.35
N LYS A 76 -7.98 -15.44 -6.10
CA LYS A 76 -6.86 -15.79 -6.99
C LYS A 76 -7.34 -16.06 -8.42
N GLU A 77 -8.44 -16.77 -8.58
CA GLU A 77 -8.99 -17.14 -9.90
C GLU A 77 -9.44 -15.92 -10.70
N ILE A 78 -10.00 -14.92 -10.03
CA ILE A 78 -10.35 -13.63 -10.67
C ILE A 78 -9.09 -12.86 -11.02
N GLY A 79 -8.10 -12.85 -10.13
CA GLY A 79 -6.78 -12.28 -10.41
C GLY A 79 -6.12 -12.94 -11.64
N GLU A 80 -6.15 -14.27 -11.75
CA GLU A 80 -5.60 -14.98 -12.91
C GLU A 80 -6.27 -14.57 -14.23
N LYS A 81 -7.59 -14.39 -14.24
CA LYS A 81 -8.32 -13.95 -15.44
C LYS A 81 -7.97 -12.50 -15.82
N ILE A 82 -7.94 -11.60 -14.85
CA ILE A 82 -7.63 -10.17 -15.08
C ILE A 82 -6.19 -10.01 -15.55
N LEU A 83 -5.23 -10.60 -14.83
CA LEU A 83 -3.82 -10.52 -15.17
C LEU A 83 -3.51 -11.22 -16.49
N GLY A 84 -4.19 -12.35 -16.77
CA GLY A 84 -4.10 -13.03 -18.07
C GLY A 84 -4.52 -12.13 -19.22
N TYR A 85 -5.63 -11.40 -19.08
CA TYR A 85 -6.10 -10.45 -20.08
C TYR A 85 -5.05 -9.38 -20.41
N PHE A 86 -4.40 -8.80 -19.41
CA PHE A 86 -3.38 -7.77 -19.63
C PHE A 86 -2.05 -8.35 -20.14
N LEU A 87 -1.67 -9.54 -19.68
CA LEU A 87 -0.47 -10.22 -20.19
C LEU A 87 -0.60 -10.63 -21.65
N ASP A 88 -1.80 -11.03 -22.09
CA ASP A 88 -2.08 -11.38 -23.49
C ASP A 88 -2.11 -10.15 -24.41
N LYS A 89 -2.41 -8.97 -23.87
CA LYS A 89 -2.40 -7.70 -24.61
C LYS A 89 -1.01 -7.07 -24.75
N ASN A 90 -0.13 -7.31 -23.80
CA ASN A 90 1.18 -6.66 -23.69
C ASN A 90 2.31 -7.65 -23.93
N THR A 91 3.48 -7.14 -24.31
CA THR A 91 4.65 -7.96 -24.63
C THR A 91 5.51 -8.20 -23.39
N PHE A 92 5.05 -9.05 -22.49
CA PHE A 92 5.86 -9.50 -21.35
C PHE A 92 6.55 -10.85 -21.70
N ASN A 93 7.68 -11.12 -21.05
CA ASN A 93 8.45 -12.35 -21.22
C ASN A 93 7.97 -13.50 -20.32
N TYR A 94 6.76 -13.37 -19.74
CA TYR A 94 6.11 -14.38 -18.91
C TYR A 94 4.58 -14.34 -19.11
N THR A 95 3.91 -15.38 -18.67
CA THR A 95 2.46 -15.56 -18.75
C THR A 95 1.85 -15.68 -17.35
N VAL A 96 0.53 -15.68 -17.25
CA VAL A 96 -0.17 -15.86 -15.96
C VAL A 96 0.18 -17.19 -15.26
N LYS A 97 0.61 -18.22 -16.03
CA LYS A 97 1.01 -19.53 -15.52
C LYS A 97 2.49 -19.62 -15.16
N SER A 98 3.29 -18.64 -15.56
CA SER A 98 4.71 -18.62 -15.27
C SER A 98 4.95 -18.41 -13.77
N LYS A 99 6.04 -18.99 -13.26
CA LYS A 99 6.56 -18.62 -11.96
C LYS A 99 7.30 -17.31 -12.09
N VAL A 100 6.97 -16.36 -11.23
CA VAL A 100 7.57 -15.03 -11.19
C VAL A 100 7.96 -14.64 -9.77
N ASP A 101 8.86 -13.69 -9.66
CA ASP A 101 9.18 -12.95 -8.46
C ASP A 101 9.32 -11.47 -8.82
N TYR A 102 9.45 -10.60 -7.85
CA TYR A 102 9.77 -9.20 -8.13
C TYR A 102 11.05 -9.09 -8.96
N ALA A 103 11.09 -8.16 -9.90
CA ALA A 103 12.27 -7.88 -10.70
C ALA A 103 13.47 -7.51 -9.79
N VAL A 104 14.70 -7.86 -10.23
CA VAL A 104 15.92 -7.68 -9.43
C VAL A 104 16.04 -6.27 -8.82
N PRO A 105 15.81 -5.17 -9.56
CA PRO A 105 15.90 -3.83 -8.97
C PRO A 105 14.93 -3.59 -7.81
N ILE A 106 13.76 -4.22 -7.85
CA ILE A 106 12.76 -4.14 -6.76
C ILE A 106 13.24 -4.95 -5.55
N LEU A 107 13.72 -6.17 -5.78
CA LEU A 107 14.26 -7.01 -4.70
C LEU A 107 15.44 -6.33 -3.98
N GLU A 108 16.33 -5.67 -4.72
CA GLU A 108 17.43 -4.90 -4.15
C GLU A 108 16.92 -3.75 -3.25
N LYS A 109 15.93 -2.98 -3.70
CA LYS A 109 15.30 -1.92 -2.89
C LYS A 109 14.60 -2.48 -1.65
N MET A 110 13.93 -3.64 -1.76
CA MET A 110 13.33 -4.32 -0.61
C MET A 110 14.37 -4.76 0.42
N GLN A 111 15.54 -5.25 -0.01
CA GLN A 111 16.65 -5.61 0.88
C GLN A 111 17.20 -4.38 1.62
N VAL A 112 17.43 -3.28 0.90
CA VAL A 112 17.84 -2.00 1.48
C VAL A 112 16.83 -1.55 2.55
N TRP A 113 15.54 -1.54 2.21
CA TRP A 113 14.46 -1.19 3.16
C TRP A 113 14.47 -2.08 4.40
N ASN A 114 14.64 -3.39 4.24
CA ASN A 114 14.74 -4.34 5.36
C ASN A 114 15.96 -4.08 6.24
N SER A 115 17.09 -3.70 5.63
CA SER A 115 18.30 -3.32 6.36
C SER A 115 18.07 -2.08 7.21
N VAL A 116 17.48 -1.03 6.64
CA VAL A 116 17.13 0.21 7.38
C VAL A 116 16.16 -0.08 8.51
N LYS A 117 15.09 -0.87 8.25
CA LYS A 117 14.16 -1.29 9.31
C LYS A 117 14.88 -1.99 10.46
N LYS A 118 15.84 -2.87 10.15
CA LYS A 118 16.64 -3.58 11.15
C LYS A 118 17.50 -2.60 11.94
N GLN A 119 18.21 -1.69 11.28
CA GLN A 119 19.03 -0.68 11.96
C GLN A 119 18.17 0.17 12.91
N VAL A 120 17.03 0.68 12.47
CA VAL A 120 16.12 1.50 13.30
C VAL A 120 15.61 0.74 14.51
N ARG A 121 15.36 -0.57 14.39
CA ARG A 121 14.83 -1.39 15.48
C ARG A 121 15.90 -1.82 16.49
N GLU A 122 17.06 -2.22 15.99
CA GLU A 122 18.05 -2.98 16.79
C GLU A 122 19.28 -2.17 17.16
N SER A 123 19.73 -1.23 16.30
CA SER A 123 21.04 -0.60 16.46
C SER A 123 20.98 0.90 16.70
N SER A 124 20.36 1.66 15.79
CA SER A 124 20.44 3.11 15.80
C SER A 124 19.13 3.75 15.33
N ARG A 125 18.21 3.96 16.25
CA ARG A 125 16.88 4.50 15.96
C ARG A 125 16.90 5.86 15.29
N PHE A 126 17.84 6.72 15.66
CA PHE A 126 17.89 8.14 15.23
C PHE A 126 18.97 8.41 14.19
N PHE A 127 19.87 7.46 13.95
CA PHE A 127 21.02 7.61 13.06
C PHE A 127 21.15 6.39 12.13
N ALA A 128 20.02 5.86 11.65
CA ALA A 128 20.04 4.84 10.62
C ALA A 128 20.63 5.44 9.34
N ASP A 129 21.42 4.64 8.62
CA ASP A 129 21.92 5.05 7.31
C ASP A 129 20.76 5.04 6.31
N THR A 130 20.38 6.22 5.88
CA THR A 130 19.29 6.44 4.90
C THR A 130 19.80 6.90 3.55
N SER A 131 21.12 6.88 3.31
CA SER A 131 21.74 7.32 2.05
C SER A 131 21.17 6.66 0.81
N SER A 132 20.71 5.41 0.94
CA SER A 132 20.04 4.68 -0.14
C SER A 132 18.64 5.22 -0.52
N PHE A 133 18.12 6.19 0.24
CA PHE A 133 16.85 6.86 -0.03
C PHE A 133 17.01 8.32 -0.46
N ASP A 134 18.23 8.75 -0.80
CA ASP A 134 18.48 10.14 -1.22
C ASP A 134 17.64 10.52 -2.45
N ASP A 135 17.37 9.57 -3.35
CA ASP A 135 16.46 9.78 -4.49
C ASP A 135 15.01 10.03 -4.06
N MET A 136 14.59 9.54 -2.88
CA MET A 136 13.26 9.80 -2.33
C MET A 136 13.13 11.23 -1.77
N HIS A 137 14.24 11.93 -1.55
CA HIS A 137 14.22 13.29 -1.04
C HIS A 137 13.42 14.23 -1.96
N LEU A 138 13.46 14.00 -3.28
CA LEU A 138 12.67 14.75 -4.26
C LEU A 138 11.15 14.56 -4.09
N ILE A 139 10.72 13.37 -3.67
CA ILE A 139 9.32 13.03 -3.43
C ILE A 139 8.85 13.64 -2.10
N VAL A 140 9.69 13.60 -1.08
CA VAL A 140 9.37 14.07 0.28
C VAL A 140 9.56 15.58 0.43
N SER A 141 10.37 16.23 -0.43
CA SER A 141 10.63 17.67 -0.37
C SER A 141 9.36 18.53 -0.48
N ASN A 142 8.33 18.05 -1.15
CA ASN A 142 7.04 18.72 -1.27
C ASN A 142 6.14 18.55 -0.02
N ALA A 143 6.55 17.72 0.94
CA ALA A 143 5.83 17.46 2.19
C ALA A 143 6.48 18.14 3.41
N THR A 144 7.31 19.16 3.19
CA THR A 144 7.95 19.90 4.27
C THR A 144 6.95 20.85 4.95
N MET A 145 6.96 20.85 6.29
CA MET A 145 6.19 21.80 7.08
C MET A 145 6.98 23.11 7.24
N PRO A 146 6.38 24.28 6.98
CA PRO A 146 7.03 25.56 7.21
C PRO A 146 7.43 25.73 8.69
N GLU A 147 8.54 26.43 8.93
CA GLU A 147 8.91 26.84 10.28
C GLU A 147 7.80 27.70 10.90
N GLY A 148 7.46 27.44 12.17
CA GLY A 148 6.37 28.13 12.86
C GLY A 148 4.99 27.49 12.67
N SER A 149 4.86 26.38 11.93
CA SER A 149 3.60 25.65 11.83
C SER A 149 3.07 25.24 13.20
N VAL A 150 1.78 25.47 13.43
CA VAL A 150 1.11 25.11 14.68
C VAL A 150 0.42 23.75 14.49
N PHE A 151 0.55 22.90 15.51
CA PHE A 151 -0.06 21.58 15.53
C PHE A 151 -0.89 21.40 16.78
N PHE A 152 -1.96 20.67 16.64
CA PHE A 152 -2.90 20.35 17.72
C PHE A 152 -2.80 18.88 18.09
N ARG A 153 -3.12 18.58 19.34
CA ARG A 153 -3.24 17.20 19.84
C ARG A 153 -4.40 17.08 20.79
N SER A 154 -5.26 16.12 20.53
CA SER A 154 -6.30 15.69 21.45
C SER A 154 -5.94 14.36 22.12
N ARG A 155 -6.44 14.12 23.32
CA ARG A 155 -6.39 12.85 24.04
C ARG A 155 -7.70 12.62 24.77
N VAL A 156 -8.16 11.39 24.77
CA VAL A 156 -9.29 10.99 25.61
C VAL A 156 -8.89 11.15 27.07
N LEU A 157 -9.71 11.86 27.82
CA LEU A 157 -9.50 12.02 29.27
C LEU A 157 -9.86 10.72 30.00
N PRO A 158 -9.01 10.26 30.93
CA PRO A 158 -9.39 9.19 31.84
C PRO A 158 -10.61 9.57 32.67
N SER A 159 -11.40 8.61 33.07
CA SER A 159 -12.59 8.84 33.93
C SER A 159 -12.19 9.58 35.21
N GLY A 160 -12.89 10.69 35.52
CA GLY A 160 -12.63 11.53 36.70
C GLY A 160 -11.49 12.53 36.54
N VAL A 161 -10.90 12.68 35.35
CA VAL A 161 -9.86 13.69 35.06
C VAL A 161 -10.48 14.79 34.21
N GLU A 162 -10.46 16.04 34.70
CA GLU A 162 -10.99 17.18 33.94
C GLU A 162 -9.96 17.79 32.97
N LYS A 163 -8.67 17.69 33.27
CA LYS A 163 -7.60 18.29 32.47
C LYS A 163 -6.29 17.51 32.59
N LEU A 164 -5.60 17.31 31.47
CA LEU A 164 -4.25 16.74 31.42
C LEU A 164 -3.19 17.84 31.63
N LYS A 165 -2.10 17.47 32.31
CA LYS A 165 -0.91 18.32 32.42
C LYS A 165 -0.13 18.32 31.11
N LYS A 166 0.60 19.40 30.80
CA LYS A 166 1.40 19.54 29.57
C LYS A 166 2.32 18.31 29.32
N LYS A 167 2.95 17.77 30.37
CA LYS A 167 3.81 16.57 30.27
C LYS A 167 3.08 15.30 29.88
N GLU A 168 1.76 15.22 30.13
CA GLU A 168 0.91 14.08 29.81
C GLU A 168 0.41 14.10 28.37
N MET A 169 0.62 15.25 27.69
CA MET A 169 0.32 15.41 26.27
C MET A 169 1.46 14.95 25.35
N GLY A 170 2.61 14.52 25.89
CA GLY A 170 3.73 13.97 25.13
C GLY A 170 3.48 12.56 24.56
N CYS A 171 4.52 11.97 23.97
CA CYS A 171 4.50 10.56 23.52
C CYS A 171 4.19 9.62 24.68
N PRO A 172 3.50 8.50 24.44
CA PRO A 172 3.34 7.46 25.45
C PRO A 172 4.71 6.87 25.81
N PRO A 173 4.89 6.35 27.03
CA PRO A 173 6.07 5.55 27.40
C PRO A 173 6.20 4.33 26.46
N LYS A 174 7.44 3.86 26.25
CA LYS A 174 7.72 2.72 25.33
C LYS A 174 6.94 1.46 25.67
N ASP A 175 6.81 1.16 26.96
CA ASP A 175 6.07 0.00 27.47
C ASP A 175 4.56 0.08 27.26
N LYS A 176 4.05 1.27 26.97
CA LYS A 176 2.62 1.56 26.68
C LYS A 176 2.35 1.93 25.23
N ALA A 177 3.40 1.96 24.40
CA ALA A 177 3.24 2.28 22.98
C ALA A 177 2.70 1.08 22.22
N THR A 178 1.40 1.12 21.89
CA THR A 178 0.74 0.15 21.02
C THR A 178 1.06 0.43 19.56
N ALA A 179 0.91 -0.58 18.69
CA ALA A 179 1.01 -0.37 17.24
C ALA A 179 -0.10 0.59 16.76
N GLY A 180 0.27 1.54 15.94
CA GLY A 180 -0.63 2.51 15.30
C GLY A 180 -0.39 2.55 13.80
N ARG A 181 -1.11 3.42 13.07
CA ARG A 181 -0.98 3.54 11.61
C ARG A 181 0.45 3.82 11.14
N ALA A 182 1.20 4.62 11.89
CA ALA A 182 2.55 5.03 11.50
C ALA A 182 3.64 4.51 12.44
N ASN A 183 3.31 3.84 13.55
CA ASN A 183 4.31 3.36 14.50
C ASN A 183 4.18 1.86 14.77
N PRO A 184 5.31 1.13 14.80
CA PRO A 184 5.35 -0.24 15.27
C PRO A 184 5.11 -0.33 16.80
N LEU A 185 4.80 -1.55 17.27
CA LEU A 185 4.69 -1.84 18.69
C LEU A 185 5.98 -1.46 19.45
N GLY A 186 5.83 -0.78 20.59
CA GLY A 186 6.96 -0.36 21.43
C GLY A 186 7.74 0.86 20.94
N ILE A 187 7.34 1.46 19.82
CA ILE A 187 7.91 2.71 19.29
C ILE A 187 6.88 3.83 19.45
N PRO A 188 7.06 4.73 20.44
CA PRO A 188 6.09 5.79 20.68
C PRO A 188 6.22 6.89 19.64
N TYR A 189 5.12 7.22 18.93
CA TYR A 189 5.02 8.38 18.07
C TYR A 189 4.09 9.42 18.67
N LEU A 190 4.35 10.69 18.36
CA LEU A 190 3.48 11.81 18.68
C LEU A 190 2.60 12.11 17.46
N TYR A 191 1.34 11.73 17.54
CA TYR A 191 0.36 12.07 16.50
C TYR A 191 -0.15 13.49 16.71
N LEU A 192 -0.06 14.28 15.68
CA LEU A 192 -0.47 15.68 15.64
C LEU A 192 -1.37 15.92 14.43
N CYS A 193 -2.26 16.92 14.48
CA CYS A 193 -3.06 17.40 13.36
C CYS A 193 -2.81 18.91 13.16
N GLN A 194 -3.06 19.40 11.95
CA GLN A 194 -2.92 20.82 11.61
C GLN A 194 -4.16 21.62 12.01
N ASP A 195 -5.32 20.96 12.00
CA ASP A 195 -6.59 21.57 12.35
C ASP A 195 -6.99 21.25 13.79
N GLU A 196 -7.68 22.19 14.42
CA GLU A 196 -8.28 22.00 15.73
C GLU A 196 -9.44 20.99 15.60
N VAL A 197 -9.43 19.92 16.41
CA VAL A 197 -10.42 18.82 16.41
C VAL A 197 -11.50 19.09 17.45
#